data_95b57251d3b59622a5a6b7bd2d1fe023
#
_entry.id   95b57251d3b59622a5a6b7bd2d1fe023
#
_cell.length_a   1.000
_cell.length_b   1.000
_cell.length_c   1.000
_cell.angle_alpha   90.00
_cell.angle_beta   90.00
_cell.angle_gamma   90.00
#
_symmetry.space_group_name_H-M   'P 1'
#
loop_
_entity.id
_entity.type
_entity.pdbx_description
1 polymer ?
#
loop_
_entity_poly.entity_id
_entity_poly.type
_entity_poly.pdbx_seq_one_letter_code
_entity_poly.pdbx_strand_id
1 'polypeptide(L)'
;MLAVDLSDPPPVDSRITPGVLIGVGEPSCAEGRFWREHATFTLVDHPGDDRRTVFVPSPGEAVEELRERCRRWPQASAVCDDVLRSVDGAAPARSGIITESLGYSTLQAGPEFARWLAGRQPTDVPEAVDPVVCERDGGTLRVRFNRPERHNAFSDDMRAALLDFLTVALLDDSVEQLVLGGSGSSFCSGGDLATFGRFTDPVSAHLARVHHSPALLLDQLTGRLGRNCRAEIHGQVLGSGLEMSAFCGWIACRSDAQLGLPELALGLIPGAGGTVSVTRRIGRWRTAYLVLSGHTIDAATALSWGLVDEITR
;
A
#
# COMPACT_ATOMS: atom_id res chain seq x y z
N MET A 1 -16.49 -1.50 13.69
CA MET A 1 -16.79 -2.06 12.35
C MET A 1 -18.23 -2.52 12.32
N LEU A 2 -18.98 -2.11 11.31
CA LEU A 2 -20.36 -2.54 11.01
C LEU A 2 -20.33 -3.43 9.76
N ALA A 3 -21.04 -4.55 9.78
CA ALA A 3 -21.29 -5.39 8.60
C ALA A 3 -22.78 -5.30 8.24
N VAL A 4 -23.08 -5.13 6.94
CA VAL A 4 -24.43 -4.98 6.40
C VAL A 4 -24.66 -6.00 5.30
N ASP A 5 -25.68 -6.82 5.46
CA ASP A 5 -26.19 -7.70 4.39
C ASP A 5 -26.87 -6.82 3.33
N LEU A 6 -26.36 -6.82 2.11
CA LEU A 6 -26.87 -5.97 1.03
C LEU A 6 -28.15 -6.56 0.37
N SER A 7 -28.45 -7.82 0.63
CA SER A 7 -29.69 -8.47 0.17
C SER A 7 -30.91 -8.14 1.07
N ASP A 8 -30.66 -7.87 2.37
CA ASP A 8 -31.65 -7.46 3.36
C ASP A 8 -31.09 -6.33 4.25
N PRO A 9 -30.81 -5.15 3.66
CA PRO A 9 -30.13 -4.06 4.35
C PRO A 9 -31.07 -3.33 5.31
N PRO A 10 -30.54 -2.77 6.41
CA PRO A 10 -31.34 -1.87 7.25
C PRO A 10 -31.75 -0.62 6.48
N PRO A 11 -32.86 0.05 6.93
CA PRO A 11 -33.26 1.34 6.36
C PRO A 11 -32.11 2.34 6.38
N VAL A 12 -32.04 3.17 5.34
CA VAL A 12 -31.05 4.26 5.28
C VAL A 12 -31.44 5.32 6.30
N ASP A 13 -30.79 5.32 7.44
CA ASP A 13 -30.79 6.49 8.33
C ASP A 13 -29.73 7.47 7.81
N SER A 14 -30.07 8.77 7.74
CA SER A 14 -29.17 9.85 7.29
C SER A 14 -27.87 9.99 8.10
N ARG A 15 -27.72 9.22 9.18
CA ARG A 15 -26.55 9.17 10.04
C ARG A 15 -25.74 7.91 9.77
N ILE A 16 -24.96 7.92 8.66
CA ILE A 16 -23.91 6.90 8.48
C ILE A 16 -22.90 7.13 9.60
N THR A 17 -22.78 6.15 10.48
CA THR A 17 -21.80 6.18 11.57
C THR A 17 -20.41 6.17 10.97
N PRO A 18 -19.51 7.11 11.30
CA PRO A 18 -18.12 7.07 10.86
C PRO A 18 -17.44 5.75 11.24
N GLY A 19 -16.56 5.25 10.35
CA GLY A 19 -15.75 4.07 10.59
C GLY A 19 -15.98 2.95 9.59
N VAL A 20 -15.28 1.84 9.78
CA VAL A 20 -15.26 0.70 8.85
C VAL A 20 -16.64 0.08 8.68
N LEU A 21 -17.16 0.11 7.47
CA LEU A 21 -18.44 -0.46 7.04
C LEU A 21 -18.19 -1.54 5.97
N ILE A 22 -18.54 -2.77 6.24
CA ILE A 22 -18.39 -3.90 5.32
C ILE A 22 -19.76 -4.27 4.75
N GLY A 23 -19.91 -4.18 3.43
CA GLY A 23 -21.05 -4.78 2.71
C GLY A 23 -20.83 -6.29 2.55
N VAL A 24 -21.92 -7.06 2.56
CA VAL A 24 -21.91 -8.51 2.33
C VAL A 24 -22.95 -8.87 1.28
N GLY A 25 -22.53 -9.60 0.26
CA GLY A 25 -23.41 -10.08 -0.82
C GLY A 25 -23.77 -9.01 -1.86
N GLU A 26 -24.73 -9.33 -2.71
CA GLU A 26 -25.18 -8.45 -3.78
C GLU A 26 -26.44 -7.66 -3.37
N PRO A 27 -26.54 -6.38 -3.76
CA PRO A 27 -27.70 -5.58 -3.42
C PRO A 27 -28.93 -5.99 -4.24
N SER A 28 -30.02 -6.32 -3.57
CA SER A 28 -31.32 -6.65 -4.17
C SER A 28 -32.25 -5.44 -4.37
N CYS A 29 -31.98 -4.32 -3.68
CA CYS A 29 -32.85 -3.14 -3.62
C CYS A 29 -32.03 -1.82 -3.69
N ALA A 30 -32.72 -0.69 -3.63
CA ALA A 30 -32.13 0.64 -3.67
C ALA A 30 -31.26 0.91 -2.42
N GLU A 31 -31.73 0.49 -1.26
CA GLU A 31 -31.04 0.59 0.02
C GLU A 31 -29.75 -0.22 0.00
N GLY A 32 -29.76 -1.45 -0.52
CA GLY A 32 -28.55 -2.28 -0.67
C GLY A 32 -27.52 -1.61 -1.58
N ARG A 33 -27.94 -0.99 -2.68
CA ARG A 33 -27.04 -0.21 -3.55
C ARG A 33 -26.45 1.01 -2.84
N PHE A 34 -27.25 1.71 -2.03
CA PHE A 34 -26.77 2.81 -1.19
C PHE A 34 -25.69 2.33 -0.21
N TRP A 35 -25.93 1.24 0.52
CA TRP A 35 -24.97 0.71 1.46
C TRP A 35 -23.67 0.25 0.78
N ARG A 36 -23.75 -0.38 -0.40
CA ARG A 36 -22.56 -0.77 -1.19
C ARG A 36 -21.71 0.44 -1.58
N GLU A 37 -22.34 1.54 -1.99
CA GLU A 37 -21.63 2.78 -2.36
C GLU A 37 -20.85 3.38 -1.18
N HIS A 38 -21.45 3.31 0.02
CA HIS A 38 -20.88 3.87 1.24
C HIS A 38 -19.98 2.89 2.01
N ALA A 39 -19.95 1.61 1.62
CA ALA A 39 -19.08 0.62 2.25
C ALA A 39 -17.59 0.97 2.11
N THR A 40 -16.81 0.58 3.10
CA THR A 40 -15.35 0.53 3.02
C THR A 40 -14.94 -0.40 1.89
N PHE A 41 -15.57 -1.58 1.82
CA PHE A 41 -15.64 -2.51 0.66
C PHE A 41 -16.79 -3.50 0.87
N THR A 42 -17.07 -4.30 -0.16
CA THR A 42 -18.12 -5.36 -0.10
C THR A 42 -17.49 -6.73 -0.33
N LEU A 43 -17.84 -7.69 0.51
CA LEU A 43 -17.45 -9.09 0.35
C LEU A 43 -18.51 -9.85 -0.44
N VAL A 44 -18.07 -10.61 -1.44
CA VAL A 44 -18.92 -11.46 -2.29
C VAL A 44 -18.35 -12.87 -2.40
N ASP A 45 -19.20 -13.86 -2.66
CA ASP A 45 -18.84 -15.28 -2.79
C ASP A 45 -18.56 -15.71 -4.24
N HIS A 46 -18.55 -14.77 -5.16
CA HIS A 46 -18.22 -14.99 -6.57
C HIS A 46 -17.34 -13.86 -7.12
N PRO A 47 -16.43 -14.15 -8.07
CA PRO A 47 -15.59 -13.14 -8.67
C PRO A 47 -16.40 -12.17 -9.56
N GLY A 48 -15.96 -10.90 -9.62
CA GLY A 48 -16.58 -9.87 -10.43
C GLY A 48 -15.63 -8.71 -10.71
N ASP A 49 -16.01 -7.84 -11.66
CA ASP A 49 -15.19 -6.72 -12.13
C ASP A 49 -15.44 -5.41 -11.33
N ASP A 50 -16.46 -5.39 -10.46
CA ASP A 50 -16.75 -4.20 -9.65
C ASP A 50 -15.64 -3.98 -8.61
N ARG A 51 -14.92 -2.86 -8.72
CA ARG A 51 -13.83 -2.50 -7.80
C ARG A 51 -14.27 -2.34 -6.34
N ARG A 52 -15.58 -2.19 -6.09
CA ARG A 52 -16.17 -2.11 -4.75
C ARG A 52 -16.29 -3.45 -4.07
N THR A 53 -16.16 -4.53 -4.85
CA THR A 53 -16.31 -5.90 -4.36
C THR A 53 -14.98 -6.63 -4.29
N VAL A 54 -14.89 -7.53 -3.31
CA VAL A 54 -13.79 -8.46 -3.11
C VAL A 54 -14.37 -9.85 -2.98
N PHE A 55 -13.94 -10.75 -3.86
CA PHE A 55 -14.29 -12.16 -3.78
C PHE A 55 -13.58 -12.83 -2.59
N VAL A 56 -14.34 -13.54 -1.78
CA VAL A 56 -13.83 -14.42 -0.72
C VAL A 56 -14.67 -15.70 -0.69
N PRO A 57 -14.06 -16.87 -0.41
CA PRO A 57 -14.79 -18.15 -0.43
C PRO A 57 -15.92 -18.22 0.62
N SER A 58 -15.76 -17.56 1.75
CA SER A 58 -16.73 -17.52 2.87
C SER A 58 -16.84 -16.09 3.39
N PRO A 59 -17.79 -15.27 2.88
CA PRO A 59 -17.98 -13.90 3.36
C PRO A 59 -18.24 -13.79 4.86
N GLY A 60 -18.98 -14.75 5.45
CA GLY A 60 -19.26 -14.78 6.88
C GLY A 60 -17.99 -14.93 7.73
N GLU A 61 -17.10 -15.87 7.37
CA GLU A 61 -15.84 -16.07 8.08
C GLU A 61 -14.92 -14.86 7.92
N ALA A 62 -14.85 -14.30 6.71
CA ALA A 62 -14.05 -13.09 6.44
C ALA A 62 -14.54 -11.89 7.26
N VAL A 63 -15.86 -11.73 7.47
CA VAL A 63 -16.41 -10.69 8.35
C VAL A 63 -15.95 -10.87 9.80
N GLU A 64 -15.95 -12.09 10.32
CA GLU A 64 -15.51 -12.34 11.70
C GLU A 64 -14.01 -12.08 11.87
N GLU A 65 -13.20 -12.49 10.90
CA GLU A 65 -11.76 -12.18 10.89
C GLU A 65 -11.50 -10.67 10.86
N LEU A 66 -12.17 -9.94 9.97
CA LEU A 66 -12.07 -8.48 9.88
C LEU A 66 -12.55 -7.81 11.18
N ARG A 67 -13.62 -8.31 11.80
CA ARG A 67 -14.14 -7.81 13.08
C ARG A 67 -13.11 -7.95 14.20
N GLU A 68 -12.44 -9.10 14.28
CA GLU A 68 -11.37 -9.33 15.24
C GLU A 68 -10.19 -8.39 15.02
N ARG A 69 -9.76 -8.21 13.76
CA ARG A 69 -8.66 -7.32 13.42
C ARG A 69 -9.00 -5.86 13.74
N CYS A 70 -10.17 -5.36 13.35
CA CYS A 70 -10.63 -4.01 13.67
C CYS A 70 -10.79 -3.79 15.18
N ARG A 71 -11.16 -4.83 15.94
CA ARG A 71 -11.25 -4.75 17.40
C ARG A 71 -9.85 -4.67 18.04
N ARG A 72 -8.86 -5.33 17.46
CA ARG A 72 -7.48 -5.30 17.93
C ARG A 72 -6.78 -3.98 17.61
N TRP A 73 -7.14 -3.35 16.48
CA TRP A 73 -6.54 -2.15 15.93
C TRP A 73 -7.60 -1.11 15.54
N PRO A 74 -8.46 -0.66 16.51
CA PRO A 74 -9.61 0.18 16.19
C PRO A 74 -9.23 1.56 15.65
N GLN A 75 -8.14 2.18 16.15
CA GLN A 75 -7.70 3.50 15.71
C GLN A 75 -7.09 3.42 14.30
N ALA A 76 -6.19 2.47 14.07
CA ALA A 76 -5.57 2.29 12.76
C ALA A 76 -6.61 1.93 11.69
N SER A 77 -7.61 1.08 12.02
CA SER A 77 -8.71 0.75 11.11
C SER A 77 -9.57 1.96 10.75
N ALA A 78 -9.91 2.80 11.74
CA ALA A 78 -10.71 4.01 11.50
C ALA A 78 -9.93 5.02 10.65
N VAL A 79 -8.68 5.31 11.02
CA VAL A 79 -7.82 6.24 10.27
C VAL A 79 -7.57 5.75 8.84
N CYS A 80 -7.43 4.42 8.65
CA CYS A 80 -7.31 3.82 7.31
C CYS A 80 -8.53 4.15 6.44
N ASP A 81 -9.75 3.93 6.95
CA ASP A 81 -10.98 4.23 6.22
C ASP A 81 -11.12 5.73 5.92
N ASP A 82 -10.85 6.60 6.90
CA ASP A 82 -10.92 8.05 6.74
C ASP A 82 -9.92 8.55 5.68
N VAL A 83 -8.67 8.09 5.73
CA VAL A 83 -7.63 8.48 4.76
C VAL A 83 -8.01 8.01 3.36
N LEU A 84 -8.42 6.74 3.19
CA LEU A 84 -8.80 6.21 1.88
C LEU A 84 -10.05 6.88 1.29
N ARG A 85 -10.98 7.34 2.13
CA ARG A 85 -12.14 8.12 1.68
C ARG A 85 -11.76 9.55 1.27
N SER A 86 -10.71 10.12 1.86
CA SER A 86 -10.26 11.48 1.57
C SER A 86 -9.34 11.56 0.33
N VAL A 87 -8.77 10.45 -0.11
CA VAL A 87 -7.88 10.42 -1.27
C VAL A 87 -8.68 10.46 -2.57
N ASP A 88 -8.48 11.51 -3.34
CA ASP A 88 -8.94 11.59 -4.73
C ASP A 88 -7.84 11.04 -5.65
N GLY A 89 -8.14 9.93 -6.34
CA GLY A 89 -7.20 9.30 -7.26
C GLY A 89 -6.82 10.16 -8.47
N ALA A 90 -7.62 11.18 -8.81
CA ALA A 90 -7.36 12.14 -9.88
C ALA A 90 -6.54 13.36 -9.41
N ALA A 91 -6.47 13.60 -8.09
CA ALA A 91 -5.69 14.71 -7.54
C ALA A 91 -4.17 14.45 -7.65
N PRO A 92 -3.33 15.51 -7.60
CA PRO A 92 -1.88 15.35 -7.52
C PRO A 92 -1.48 14.45 -6.34
N ALA A 93 -0.53 13.55 -6.56
CA ALA A 93 -0.09 12.57 -5.54
C ALA A 93 0.34 13.25 -4.22
N ARG A 94 0.94 14.44 -4.31
CA ARG A 94 1.44 15.18 -3.14
C ARG A 94 0.36 15.42 -2.08
N SER A 95 -0.86 15.78 -2.46
CA SER A 95 -1.95 16.03 -1.50
C SER A 95 -2.34 14.78 -0.73
N GLY A 96 -2.51 13.66 -1.44
CA GLY A 96 -2.80 12.36 -0.82
C GLY A 96 -1.66 11.86 0.07
N ILE A 97 -0.40 12.01 -0.36
CA ILE A 97 0.79 11.64 0.44
C ILE A 97 0.89 12.49 1.72
N ILE A 98 0.54 13.78 1.67
CA ILE A 98 0.48 14.62 2.88
C ILE A 98 -0.61 14.07 3.83
N THR A 99 -1.81 13.78 3.33
CA THR A 99 -2.91 13.22 4.13
C THR A 99 -2.53 11.87 4.75
N GLU A 100 -1.96 10.97 3.96
CA GLU A 100 -1.43 9.68 4.43
C GLU A 100 -0.41 9.88 5.54
N SER A 101 0.58 10.75 5.32
CA SER A 101 1.66 10.99 6.28
C SER A 101 1.19 11.63 7.58
N LEU A 102 0.16 12.49 7.54
CA LEU A 102 -0.49 13.02 8.76
C LEU A 102 -1.22 11.90 9.52
N GLY A 103 -2.00 11.08 8.83
CA GLY A 103 -2.66 9.91 9.43
C GLY A 103 -1.65 8.93 10.03
N TYR A 104 -0.60 8.61 9.29
CA TYR A 104 0.48 7.74 9.75
C TYR A 104 1.18 8.30 11.00
N SER A 105 1.54 9.59 11.00
CA SER A 105 2.21 10.23 12.16
C SER A 105 1.31 10.28 13.39
N THR A 106 0.02 10.50 13.20
CA THR A 106 -0.97 10.45 14.28
C THR A 106 -1.01 9.07 14.92
N LEU A 107 -1.07 8.01 14.11
CA LEU A 107 -1.04 6.63 14.59
C LEU A 107 0.31 6.25 15.20
N GLN A 108 1.42 6.72 14.64
CA GLN A 108 2.75 6.48 15.16
C GLN A 108 2.93 7.05 16.59
N ALA A 109 2.25 8.15 16.90
CA ALA A 109 2.17 8.72 18.24
C ALA A 109 1.10 8.06 19.15
N GLY A 110 0.30 7.15 18.58
CA GLY A 110 -0.84 6.54 19.24
C GLY A 110 -0.50 5.30 20.07
N PRO A 111 -1.45 4.87 20.92
CA PRO A 111 -1.24 3.74 21.84
C PRO A 111 -1.15 2.38 21.12
N GLU A 112 -1.69 2.23 19.92
CA GLU A 112 -1.64 0.96 19.17
C GLU A 112 -0.23 0.67 18.68
N PHE A 113 0.42 1.64 18.05
CA PHE A 113 1.82 1.53 17.64
C PHE A 113 2.75 1.40 18.85
N ALA A 114 2.52 2.17 19.94
CA ALA A 114 3.29 2.06 21.17
C ALA A 114 3.21 0.65 21.78
N ARG A 115 2.02 0.03 21.79
CA ARG A 115 1.82 -1.35 22.25
C ARG A 115 2.59 -2.34 21.39
N TRP A 116 2.54 -2.19 20.05
CA TRP A 116 3.31 -3.03 19.14
C TRP A 116 4.82 -2.89 19.37
N LEU A 117 5.30 -1.65 19.50
CA LEU A 117 6.72 -1.36 19.71
C LEU A 117 7.24 -1.93 21.04
N ALA A 118 6.44 -1.83 22.11
CA ALA A 118 6.80 -2.38 23.43
C ALA A 118 6.96 -3.91 23.44
N GLY A 119 6.31 -4.61 22.53
CA GLY A 119 6.43 -6.06 22.35
C GLY A 119 7.67 -6.51 21.57
N ARG A 120 8.53 -5.59 21.12
CA ARG A 120 9.69 -5.89 20.29
C ARG A 120 11.00 -5.86 21.07
N GLN A 121 11.92 -6.75 20.68
CA GLN A 121 13.32 -6.64 21.09
C GLN A 121 14.05 -5.73 20.08
N PRO A 122 14.90 -4.82 20.56
CA PRO A 122 15.81 -4.06 19.71
C PRO A 122 16.66 -5.04 18.87
N THR A 123 16.73 -4.79 17.58
CA THR A 123 17.57 -5.57 16.67
C THR A 123 18.64 -4.64 16.11
N ASP A 124 19.90 -4.97 16.37
CA ASP A 124 21.00 -4.29 15.70
C ASP A 124 21.12 -4.82 14.27
N VAL A 125 21.15 -3.88 13.32
CA VAL A 125 21.24 -4.19 11.90
C VAL A 125 22.49 -3.52 11.37
N PRO A 126 23.46 -4.29 10.87
CA PRO A 126 24.65 -3.72 10.25
C PRO A 126 24.27 -2.79 9.09
N GLU A 127 25.04 -1.72 8.92
CA GLU A 127 24.94 -0.86 7.74
C GLU A 127 25.15 -1.71 6.48
N ALA A 128 24.26 -1.53 5.51
CA ALA A 128 24.39 -2.23 4.24
C ALA A 128 25.34 -1.47 3.32
N VAL A 129 26.28 -2.18 2.72
CA VAL A 129 27.11 -1.65 1.65
C VAL A 129 26.27 -1.67 0.36
N ASP A 130 26.18 -0.52 -0.31
CA ASP A 130 25.40 -0.37 -1.55
C ASP A 130 23.96 -0.93 -1.43
N PRO A 131 23.12 -0.40 -0.51
CA PRO A 131 21.80 -0.95 -0.23
C PRO A 131 20.81 -0.80 -1.41
N VAL A 132 21.14 0.05 -2.38
CA VAL A 132 20.52 0.18 -3.69
C VAL A 132 21.64 0.26 -4.71
N VAL A 133 21.55 -0.51 -5.78
CA VAL A 133 22.51 -0.49 -6.88
C VAL A 133 21.86 0.06 -8.13
N CYS A 134 22.66 0.75 -8.95
CA CYS A 134 22.20 1.35 -10.18
C CYS A 134 23.13 0.99 -11.35
N GLU A 135 22.54 0.51 -12.42
CA GLU A 135 23.22 0.20 -13.69
C GLU A 135 22.60 1.04 -14.79
N ARG A 136 23.45 1.58 -15.68
CA ARG A 136 23.02 2.33 -16.85
C ARG A 136 23.38 1.59 -18.14
N ASP A 137 22.40 1.41 -19.01
CA ASP A 137 22.60 0.90 -20.37
C ASP A 137 21.90 1.83 -21.36
N GLY A 138 22.69 2.65 -22.05
CA GLY A 138 22.17 3.70 -22.92
C GLY A 138 21.22 4.65 -22.20
N GLY A 139 19.98 4.75 -22.68
CA GLY A 139 18.90 5.53 -22.07
C GLY A 139 18.17 4.81 -20.92
N THR A 140 18.51 3.57 -20.59
CA THR A 140 17.87 2.79 -19.53
C THR A 140 18.66 2.87 -18.23
N LEU A 141 17.98 3.26 -17.15
CA LEU A 141 18.49 3.23 -15.78
C LEU A 141 17.82 2.09 -15.02
N ARG A 142 18.61 1.10 -14.57
CA ARG A 142 18.13 -0.03 -13.75
C ARG A 142 18.52 0.19 -12.30
N VAL A 143 17.54 0.42 -11.45
CA VAL A 143 17.73 0.64 -9.99
C VAL A 143 17.20 -0.57 -9.25
N ARG A 144 18.03 -1.23 -8.43
CA ARG A 144 17.65 -2.42 -7.69
C ARG A 144 17.91 -2.27 -6.19
N PHE A 145 16.91 -2.63 -5.39
CA PHE A 145 17.10 -2.87 -3.95
C PHE A 145 18.11 -4.00 -3.76
N ASN A 146 19.08 -3.82 -2.88
CA ASN A 146 20.20 -4.73 -2.77
C ASN A 146 20.55 -5.11 -1.31
N ARG A 147 19.53 -5.61 -0.60
CA ARG A 147 19.63 -6.21 0.73
C ARG A 147 18.92 -7.57 0.73
N PRO A 148 19.32 -8.54 -0.15
CA PRO A 148 18.59 -9.79 -0.35
C PRO A 148 18.52 -10.66 0.90
N GLU A 149 19.50 -10.61 1.79
CA GLU A 149 19.55 -11.31 3.08
C GLU A 149 18.48 -10.84 4.07
N ARG A 150 17.86 -9.69 3.81
CA ARG A 150 16.74 -9.13 4.57
C ARG A 150 15.49 -8.95 3.71
N HIS A 151 15.37 -9.69 2.62
CA HIS A 151 14.27 -9.56 1.66
C HIS A 151 14.03 -8.11 1.21
N ASN A 152 15.11 -7.34 1.07
CA ASN A 152 15.08 -5.93 0.69
C ASN A 152 14.17 -5.07 1.59
N ALA A 153 14.13 -5.37 2.91
CA ALA A 153 13.43 -4.53 3.88
C ALA A 153 13.94 -3.09 3.80
N PHE A 154 13.01 -2.15 3.55
CA PHE A 154 13.31 -0.78 3.15
C PHE A 154 13.76 0.06 4.35
N SER A 155 15.05 0.36 4.41
CA SER A 155 15.70 1.15 5.47
C SER A 155 15.87 2.61 5.08
N ASP A 156 16.33 3.44 6.04
CA ASP A 156 16.66 4.85 5.79
C ASP A 156 17.80 5.01 4.78
N ASP A 157 18.83 4.11 4.84
CA ASP A 157 19.94 4.12 3.88
C ASP A 157 19.45 3.76 2.47
N MET A 158 18.57 2.78 2.34
CA MET A 158 17.92 2.47 1.06
C MET A 158 17.11 3.65 0.53
N ARG A 159 16.41 4.37 1.43
CA ARG A 159 15.65 5.56 1.04
C ARG A 159 16.57 6.64 0.49
N ALA A 160 17.66 6.94 1.18
CA ALA A 160 18.64 7.95 0.75
C ALA A 160 19.22 7.60 -0.61
N ALA A 161 19.76 6.38 -0.78
CA ALA A 161 20.34 5.92 -2.04
C ALA A 161 19.30 5.89 -3.19
N LEU A 162 18.07 5.46 -2.91
CA LEU A 162 17.00 5.47 -3.91
C LEU A 162 16.66 6.89 -4.36
N LEU A 163 16.57 7.85 -3.44
CA LEU A 163 16.30 9.26 -3.76
C LEU A 163 17.37 9.84 -4.68
N ASP A 164 18.64 9.54 -4.44
CA ASP A 164 19.74 10.00 -5.27
C ASP A 164 19.59 9.48 -6.72
N PHE A 165 19.35 8.17 -6.91
CA PHE A 165 19.18 7.60 -8.24
C PHE A 165 17.91 8.10 -8.95
N LEU A 166 16.80 8.22 -8.24
CA LEU A 166 15.55 8.76 -8.82
C LEU A 166 15.72 10.25 -9.19
N THR A 167 16.48 11.02 -8.41
CA THR A 167 16.79 12.42 -8.71
C THR A 167 17.65 12.52 -9.97
N VAL A 168 18.68 11.69 -10.12
CA VAL A 168 19.46 11.59 -11.35
C VAL A 168 18.55 11.25 -12.52
N ALA A 169 17.70 10.22 -12.37
CA ALA A 169 16.75 9.84 -13.41
C ALA A 169 15.81 10.98 -13.81
N LEU A 170 15.39 11.82 -12.86
CA LEU A 170 14.47 12.93 -13.12
C LEU A 170 15.14 14.12 -13.82
N LEU A 171 16.42 14.40 -13.51
CA LEU A 171 17.16 15.56 -13.99
C LEU A 171 17.93 15.30 -15.29
N ASP A 172 18.18 14.04 -15.63
CA ASP A 172 18.89 13.65 -16.85
C ASP A 172 17.90 13.29 -17.96
N ASP A 173 17.71 14.21 -18.91
CA ASP A 173 16.79 14.03 -20.03
C ASP A 173 17.19 12.87 -20.97
N SER A 174 18.44 12.38 -20.90
CA SER A 174 18.88 11.20 -21.65
C SER A 174 18.45 9.87 -21.03
N VAL A 175 17.83 9.90 -19.85
CA VAL A 175 17.15 8.74 -19.28
C VAL A 175 15.75 8.62 -19.89
N GLU A 176 15.59 7.62 -20.75
CA GLU A 176 14.35 7.32 -21.50
C GLU A 176 13.53 6.20 -20.82
N GLN A 177 14.17 5.41 -19.96
CA GLN A 177 13.53 4.31 -19.23
C GLN A 177 14.12 4.19 -17.82
N LEU A 178 13.26 4.01 -16.83
CA LEU A 178 13.59 3.60 -15.47
C LEU A 178 13.03 2.19 -15.21
N VAL A 179 13.85 1.28 -14.69
CA VAL A 179 13.44 -0.04 -14.24
C VAL A 179 13.78 -0.20 -12.78
N LEU A 180 12.77 -0.29 -11.92
CA LEU A 180 12.91 -0.55 -10.50
C LEU A 180 12.77 -2.06 -10.23
N GLY A 181 13.74 -2.67 -9.56
CA GLY A 181 13.78 -4.10 -9.26
C GLY A 181 14.28 -4.40 -7.85
N GLY A 182 14.41 -5.67 -7.53
CA GLY A 182 14.99 -6.15 -6.27
C GLY A 182 15.97 -7.31 -6.51
N SER A 183 17.06 -7.36 -5.76
CA SER A 183 18.01 -8.48 -5.76
C SER A 183 17.51 -9.64 -4.90
N GLY A 184 17.83 -10.87 -5.27
CA GLY A 184 17.52 -12.07 -4.48
C GLY A 184 16.10 -12.59 -4.67
N SER A 185 15.49 -13.14 -3.61
CA SER A 185 14.22 -13.87 -3.68
C SER A 185 12.98 -13.01 -3.52
N SER A 186 13.14 -11.73 -3.19
CA SER A 186 12.02 -10.81 -2.95
C SER A 186 12.31 -9.45 -3.55
N PHE A 187 11.26 -8.80 -4.06
CA PHE A 187 11.38 -7.41 -4.49
C PHE A 187 11.61 -6.48 -3.30
N CYS A 188 10.70 -6.48 -2.32
CA CYS A 188 10.82 -5.75 -1.06
C CYS A 188 9.74 -6.23 -0.08
N SER A 189 10.16 -6.57 1.14
CA SER A 189 9.27 -7.06 2.20
C SER A 189 8.62 -5.96 3.06
N GLY A 190 8.68 -4.70 2.62
CA GLY A 190 8.15 -3.56 3.37
C GLY A 190 9.21 -2.81 4.16
N GLY A 191 8.80 -1.87 5.02
CA GLY A 191 9.71 -1.08 5.84
C GLY A 191 10.57 -1.94 6.77
N ASP A 192 11.84 -1.58 6.93
CA ASP A 192 12.73 -2.30 7.85
C ASP A 192 12.28 -2.04 9.30
N LEU A 193 11.63 -3.05 9.86
CA LEU A 193 11.04 -2.96 11.19
C LEU A 193 12.08 -2.64 12.29
N ALA A 194 13.37 -2.91 12.05
CA ALA A 194 14.44 -2.57 13.00
C ALA A 194 14.66 -1.05 13.13
N THR A 195 14.17 -0.26 12.18
CA THR A 195 14.26 1.22 12.22
C THR A 195 13.03 1.87 12.85
N PHE A 196 11.95 1.11 13.07
CA PHE A 196 10.70 1.62 13.63
C PHE A 196 10.88 2.03 15.09
N GLY A 197 10.31 3.18 15.46
CA GLY A 197 10.46 3.78 16.78
C GLY A 197 11.68 4.70 16.95
N ARG A 198 12.56 4.82 15.93
CA ARG A 198 13.68 5.78 15.95
C ARG A 198 13.21 7.24 15.94
N PHE A 199 12.15 7.53 15.21
CA PHE A 199 11.51 8.84 15.23
C PHE A 199 10.55 8.92 16.42
N THR A 200 10.89 9.71 17.42
CA THR A 200 10.06 9.96 18.61
C THR A 200 9.17 11.19 18.46
N ASP A 201 9.50 12.08 17.51
CA ASP A 201 8.72 13.27 17.18
C ASP A 201 7.89 13.05 15.91
N PRO A 202 6.53 13.06 16.02
CA PRO A 202 5.64 12.84 14.88
C PRO A 202 5.76 13.90 13.79
N VAL A 203 6.12 15.15 14.14
CA VAL A 203 6.26 16.25 13.18
C VAL A 203 7.49 16.01 12.29
N SER A 204 8.63 15.71 12.89
CA SER A 204 9.86 15.39 12.16
C SER A 204 9.68 14.14 11.29
N ALA A 205 8.97 13.14 11.79
CA ALA A 205 8.63 11.94 11.02
C ALA A 205 7.73 12.26 9.81
N HIS A 206 6.74 13.13 9.98
CA HIS A 206 5.88 13.61 8.88
C HIS A 206 6.69 14.36 7.83
N LEU A 207 7.50 15.33 8.26
CA LEU A 207 8.31 16.13 7.33
C LEU A 207 9.31 15.26 6.56
N ALA A 208 9.95 14.29 7.22
CA ALA A 208 10.86 13.35 6.56
C ALA A 208 10.13 12.53 5.49
N ARG A 209 8.94 12.00 5.77
CA ARG A 209 8.14 11.22 4.78
C ARG A 209 7.71 12.06 3.58
N VAL A 210 7.36 13.33 3.78
CA VAL A 210 6.86 14.19 2.70
C VAL A 210 8.00 14.81 1.90
N HIS A 211 9.07 15.27 2.56
CA HIS A 211 10.16 15.97 1.88
C HIS A 211 11.20 15.03 1.28
N HIS A 212 11.33 13.80 1.82
CA HIS A 212 12.23 12.77 1.32
C HIS A 212 11.43 11.55 0.87
N SER A 213 10.45 11.77 -0.03
CA SER A 213 9.52 10.77 -0.51
C SER A 213 9.95 10.20 -1.87
N PRO A 214 10.41 8.94 -1.94
CA PRO A 214 10.63 8.29 -3.25
C PRO A 214 9.35 8.21 -4.08
N ALA A 215 8.19 8.10 -3.44
CA ALA A 215 6.88 8.06 -4.08
C ALA A 215 6.61 9.29 -4.95
N LEU A 216 6.97 10.50 -4.47
CA LEU A 216 6.80 11.73 -5.24
C LEU A 216 7.71 11.79 -6.47
N LEU A 217 8.94 11.27 -6.36
CA LEU A 217 9.85 11.20 -7.52
C LEU A 217 9.37 10.14 -8.54
N LEU A 218 8.88 8.99 -8.07
CA LEU A 218 8.30 7.97 -8.95
C LEU A 218 7.03 8.48 -9.66
N ASP A 219 6.16 9.24 -8.98
CA ASP A 219 4.99 9.87 -9.59
C ASP A 219 5.40 10.85 -10.71
N GLN A 220 6.42 11.70 -10.47
CA GLN A 220 6.96 12.62 -11.45
C GLN A 220 7.63 11.89 -12.63
N LEU A 221 8.44 10.87 -12.35
CA LEU A 221 9.08 10.04 -13.38
C LEU A 221 8.05 9.31 -14.24
N THR A 222 6.98 8.79 -13.62
CA THR A 222 5.85 8.19 -14.37
C THR A 222 5.14 9.24 -15.22
N GLY A 223 4.97 10.47 -14.72
CA GLY A 223 4.46 11.59 -15.51
C GLY A 223 5.32 11.91 -16.75
N ARG A 224 6.65 11.78 -16.65
CA ARG A 224 7.60 12.02 -17.75
C ARG A 224 7.74 10.82 -18.68
N LEU A 225 7.93 9.62 -18.13
CA LEU A 225 8.32 8.42 -18.86
C LEU A 225 7.14 7.51 -19.24
N GLY A 226 5.96 7.75 -18.65
CA GLY A 226 4.79 6.89 -18.86
C GLY A 226 5.10 5.43 -18.51
N ARG A 227 4.80 4.50 -19.42
CA ARG A 227 5.05 3.05 -19.26
C ARG A 227 6.53 2.67 -19.23
N ASN A 228 7.44 3.58 -19.56
CA ASN A 228 8.89 3.36 -19.44
C ASN A 228 9.39 3.59 -18.00
N CYS A 229 8.60 4.17 -17.10
CA CYS A 229 8.82 4.07 -15.66
C CYS A 229 8.23 2.73 -15.20
N ARG A 230 9.06 1.70 -15.01
CA ARG A 230 8.64 0.30 -14.81
C ARG A 230 9.08 -0.23 -13.45
N ALA A 231 8.29 -1.17 -12.91
CA ALA A 231 8.72 -2.03 -11.80
C ALA A 231 8.70 -3.50 -12.26
N GLU A 232 9.76 -4.24 -11.92
CA GLU A 232 9.87 -5.69 -12.10
C GLU A 232 9.83 -6.33 -10.71
N ILE A 233 8.66 -6.87 -10.33
CA ILE A 233 8.39 -7.34 -8.98
C ILE A 233 8.30 -8.87 -8.90
N HIS A 234 8.75 -9.44 -7.75
CA HIS A 234 8.78 -10.88 -7.53
C HIS A 234 8.83 -11.22 -6.03
N GLY A 235 8.49 -12.46 -5.68
CA GLY A 235 8.53 -12.93 -4.30
C GLY A 235 7.69 -12.05 -3.37
N GLN A 236 8.26 -11.59 -2.26
CA GLN A 236 7.55 -10.69 -1.35
C GLN A 236 7.53 -9.26 -1.91
N VAL A 237 6.32 -8.68 -2.01
CA VAL A 237 6.05 -7.32 -2.48
C VAL A 237 5.09 -6.69 -1.46
N LEU A 238 5.63 -6.29 -0.31
CA LEU A 238 4.82 -5.90 0.83
C LEU A 238 5.05 -4.44 1.22
N GLY A 239 4.02 -3.80 1.79
CA GLY A 239 4.09 -2.45 2.33
C GLY A 239 4.77 -1.47 1.37
N SER A 240 5.84 -0.79 1.83
CA SER A 240 6.58 0.18 1.00
C SER A 240 7.04 -0.37 -0.36
N GLY A 241 7.28 -1.67 -0.48
CA GLY A 241 7.60 -2.30 -1.77
C GLY A 241 6.43 -2.23 -2.74
N LEU A 242 5.24 -2.64 -2.31
CA LEU A 242 4.02 -2.51 -3.11
C LEU A 242 3.65 -1.04 -3.34
N GLU A 243 3.73 -0.23 -2.30
CA GLU A 243 3.38 1.19 -2.34
C GLU A 243 4.19 1.95 -3.40
N MET A 244 5.52 1.77 -3.43
CA MET A 244 6.40 2.42 -4.39
C MET A 244 6.24 1.86 -5.80
N SER A 245 6.19 0.52 -5.96
CA SER A 245 6.01 -0.09 -7.29
C SER A 245 4.70 0.33 -7.96
N ALA A 246 3.64 0.56 -7.17
CA ALA A 246 2.34 0.98 -7.69
C ALA A 246 2.33 2.41 -8.28
N PHE A 247 3.34 3.25 -8.03
CA PHE A 247 3.54 4.53 -8.72
C PHE A 247 4.10 4.37 -10.13
N CYS A 248 4.79 3.26 -10.44
CA CYS A 248 5.35 3.04 -11.77
C CYS A 248 4.25 2.93 -12.83
N GLY A 249 4.53 3.46 -14.03
CA GLY A 249 3.59 3.44 -15.15
C GLY A 249 3.36 2.05 -15.75
N TRP A 250 4.22 1.07 -15.42
CA TRP A 250 4.07 -0.34 -15.79
C TRP A 250 4.66 -1.25 -14.73
N ILE A 251 3.95 -2.31 -14.37
CA ILE A 251 4.40 -3.31 -13.41
C ILE A 251 4.38 -4.69 -14.06
N ALA A 252 5.58 -5.27 -14.26
CA ALA A 252 5.76 -6.66 -14.61
C ALA A 252 5.92 -7.49 -13.32
N CYS A 253 5.02 -8.42 -13.11
CA CYS A 253 4.90 -9.21 -11.88
C CYS A 253 5.27 -10.67 -12.17
N ARG A 254 6.27 -11.21 -11.47
CA ARG A 254 6.57 -12.63 -11.58
C ARG A 254 5.46 -13.47 -10.94
N SER A 255 5.20 -14.64 -11.50
CA SER A 255 4.09 -15.52 -11.09
C SER A 255 4.15 -15.99 -9.62
N ASP A 256 5.34 -15.93 -8.98
CA ASP A 256 5.55 -16.29 -7.57
C ASP A 256 5.34 -15.11 -6.60
N ALA A 257 4.98 -13.93 -7.10
CA ALA A 257 4.85 -12.75 -6.27
C ALA A 257 3.65 -12.84 -5.31
N GLN A 258 3.86 -12.35 -4.08
CA GLN A 258 2.85 -12.18 -3.05
C GLN A 258 2.78 -10.70 -2.67
N LEU A 259 1.64 -10.06 -2.97
CA LEU A 259 1.47 -8.63 -2.82
C LEU A 259 0.53 -8.31 -1.64
N GLY A 260 0.88 -7.34 -0.79
CA GLY A 260 0.04 -6.99 0.35
C GLY A 260 0.44 -5.71 1.09
N LEU A 261 -0.47 -5.26 1.96
CA LEU A 261 -0.32 -4.06 2.80
C LEU A 261 -0.52 -4.46 4.28
N PRO A 262 0.53 -4.90 4.98
CA PRO A 262 0.41 -5.50 6.32
C PRO A 262 0.41 -4.48 7.48
N GLU A 263 0.41 -3.19 7.22
CA GLU A 263 0.69 -2.11 8.18
C GLU A 263 -0.26 -2.10 9.37
N LEU A 264 -1.51 -2.56 9.19
CA LEU A 264 -2.50 -2.63 10.28
C LEU A 264 -1.99 -3.46 11.46
N ALA A 265 -1.24 -4.55 11.19
CA ALA A 265 -0.67 -5.40 12.23
C ALA A 265 0.35 -4.69 13.14
N LEU A 266 0.78 -3.49 12.74
CA LEU A 266 1.68 -2.61 13.48
C LEU A 266 0.92 -1.49 14.22
N GLY A 267 -0.41 -1.41 14.05
CA GLY A 267 -1.21 -0.26 14.47
C GLY A 267 -1.02 0.96 13.59
N LEU A 268 -0.68 0.75 12.30
CA LEU A 268 -0.38 1.78 11.32
C LEU A 268 -1.21 1.59 10.05
N ILE A 269 -1.09 2.54 9.13
CA ILE A 269 -1.57 2.49 7.74
C ILE A 269 -0.38 2.52 6.77
N PRO A 270 -0.54 2.30 5.47
CA PRO A 270 0.50 2.57 4.49
C PRO A 270 1.13 3.95 4.67
N GLY A 271 2.44 4.07 4.49
CA GLY A 271 3.18 5.31 4.78
C GLY A 271 4.25 5.66 3.75
N ALA A 272 4.30 4.93 2.64
CA ALA A 272 5.19 5.20 1.51
C ALA A 272 4.43 5.58 0.21
N GLY A 273 3.19 6.07 0.36
CA GLY A 273 2.32 6.54 -0.70
C GLY A 273 1.25 5.54 -1.13
N GLY A 274 1.07 4.41 -0.44
CA GLY A 274 0.19 3.32 -0.86
C GLY A 274 -1.29 3.68 -0.87
N THR A 275 -1.75 4.56 0.01
CA THR A 275 -3.13 5.05 -0.03
C THR A 275 -3.43 5.85 -1.30
N VAL A 276 -2.41 6.33 -1.99
CA VAL A 276 -2.51 7.02 -3.29
C VAL A 276 -2.27 6.05 -4.44
N SER A 277 -1.09 5.44 -4.50
CA SER A 277 -0.64 4.65 -5.64
C SER A 277 -1.48 3.40 -5.88
N VAL A 278 -1.71 2.61 -4.82
CA VAL A 278 -2.53 1.40 -4.89
C VAL A 278 -4.00 1.77 -5.17
N THR A 279 -4.51 2.82 -4.52
CA THR A 279 -5.88 3.32 -4.76
C THR A 279 -6.09 3.77 -6.22
N ARG A 280 -5.10 4.40 -6.85
CA ARG A 280 -5.18 4.78 -8.27
C ARG A 280 -5.33 3.56 -9.18
N ARG A 281 -4.71 2.43 -8.85
CA ARG A 281 -4.77 1.20 -9.63
C ARG A 281 -6.04 0.40 -9.40
N ILE A 282 -6.38 0.11 -8.15
CA ILE A 282 -7.44 -0.85 -7.80
C ILE A 282 -8.66 -0.25 -7.09
N GLY A 283 -8.66 1.07 -6.86
CA GLY A 283 -9.70 1.76 -6.11
C GLY A 283 -9.54 1.65 -4.60
N ARG A 284 -10.15 2.60 -3.85
CA ARG A 284 -10.06 2.66 -2.39
C ARG A 284 -10.57 1.40 -1.68
N TRP A 285 -11.57 0.75 -2.29
CA TRP A 285 -12.23 -0.44 -1.70
C TRP A 285 -11.30 -1.63 -1.62
N ARG A 286 -10.65 -2.03 -2.73
CA ARG A 286 -9.67 -3.13 -2.74
C ARG A 286 -8.40 -2.78 -1.96
N THR A 287 -7.99 -1.49 -1.96
CA THR A 287 -6.90 -1.01 -1.11
C THR A 287 -7.24 -1.17 0.36
N ALA A 288 -8.46 -0.76 0.78
CA ALA A 288 -8.93 -0.95 2.16
C ALA A 288 -8.94 -2.43 2.56
N TYR A 289 -9.38 -3.33 1.67
CA TYR A 289 -9.34 -4.77 1.92
C TYR A 289 -7.90 -5.25 2.19
N LEU A 290 -6.93 -4.89 1.35
CA LEU A 290 -5.53 -5.31 1.55
C LEU A 290 -4.98 -4.86 2.92
N VAL A 291 -5.28 -3.62 3.32
CA VAL A 291 -4.82 -3.10 4.63
C VAL A 291 -5.56 -3.74 5.78
N LEU A 292 -6.91 -3.77 5.74
CA LEU A 292 -7.73 -4.21 6.87
C LEU A 292 -7.69 -5.74 7.07
N SER A 293 -7.66 -6.52 5.99
CA SER A 293 -7.49 -7.98 6.09
C SER A 293 -6.04 -8.37 6.37
N GLY A 294 -5.06 -7.59 5.87
CA GLY A 294 -3.64 -7.93 5.90
C GLY A 294 -3.30 -9.18 5.10
N HIS A 295 -4.22 -9.68 4.28
CA HIS A 295 -3.97 -10.80 3.38
C HIS A 295 -3.11 -10.36 2.21
N THR A 296 -2.29 -11.27 1.71
CA THR A 296 -1.61 -11.11 0.43
C THR A 296 -2.50 -11.63 -0.70
N ILE A 297 -2.30 -11.08 -1.88
CA ILE A 297 -2.87 -11.59 -3.13
C ILE A 297 -1.76 -12.10 -4.04
N ASP A 298 -2.06 -13.09 -4.85
CA ASP A 298 -1.16 -13.63 -5.85
C ASP A 298 -1.11 -12.76 -7.13
N ALA A 299 -0.18 -13.07 -8.02
CA ALA A 299 -0.01 -12.37 -9.29
C ALA A 299 -1.27 -12.40 -10.17
N ALA A 300 -2.03 -13.51 -10.17
CA ALA A 300 -3.24 -13.65 -10.97
C ALA A 300 -4.35 -12.72 -10.47
N THR A 301 -4.57 -12.67 -9.17
CA THR A 301 -5.51 -11.75 -8.54
C THR A 301 -5.08 -10.30 -8.75
N ALA A 302 -3.78 -10.00 -8.59
CA ALA A 302 -3.24 -8.67 -8.81
C ALA A 302 -3.45 -8.18 -10.24
N LEU A 303 -3.28 -9.05 -11.25
CA LEU A 303 -3.56 -8.75 -12.65
C LEU A 303 -5.07 -8.53 -12.87
N SER A 304 -5.91 -9.40 -12.35
CA SER A 304 -7.37 -9.27 -12.49
C SER A 304 -7.92 -7.98 -11.87
N TRP A 305 -7.28 -7.50 -10.81
CA TRP A 305 -7.65 -6.22 -10.18
C TRP A 305 -7.10 -5.00 -10.91
N GLY A 306 -6.13 -5.18 -11.82
CA GLY A 306 -5.40 -4.10 -12.47
C GLY A 306 -4.33 -3.47 -11.58
N LEU A 307 -3.89 -4.19 -10.52
CA LEU A 307 -2.78 -3.77 -9.68
C LEU A 307 -1.44 -3.91 -10.41
N VAL A 308 -1.29 -4.95 -11.20
CA VAL A 308 -0.15 -5.19 -12.08
C VAL A 308 -0.59 -5.25 -13.54
N ASP A 309 0.33 -5.05 -14.46
CA ASP A 309 0.03 -4.91 -15.91
C ASP A 309 0.38 -6.19 -16.70
N GLU A 310 1.28 -7.03 -16.16
CA GLU A 310 1.80 -8.21 -16.85
C GLU A 310 2.23 -9.26 -15.83
N ILE A 311 2.01 -10.54 -16.15
CA ILE A 311 2.62 -11.67 -15.40
C ILE A 311 3.77 -12.24 -16.23
N THR A 312 4.95 -12.31 -15.58
CA THR A 312 6.15 -12.94 -16.12
C THR A 312 6.43 -14.28 -15.45
N ARG A 313 7.27 -15.12 -16.07
CA ARG A 313 7.68 -16.44 -15.54
C ARG A 313 8.84 -16.32 -14.59
#